data_7015a22e37635a82fd44bd32b647aff0
#
_entry.id   7015a22e37635a82fd44bd32b647aff0
#
_cell.length_a   1.000
_cell.length_b   1.000
_cell.length_c   1.000
_cell.angle_alpha   90.00
_cell.angle_beta   90.00
_cell.angle_gamma   90.00
#
_symmetry.space_group_name_H-M   'P 1'
#
loop_
_entity.id
_entity.type
_entity.pdbx_description
1 polymer ?
#
loop_
_entity_poly.entity_id
_entity_poly.type
_entity_poly.pdbx_seq_one_letter_code
_entity_poly.pdbx_strand_id
1 'polypeptide(L)'
;DGLPMPEESGEAFACPTGKTAHTCGHDFHAAMLLSAARILKEQESKLKGTVKFMFQPAEETFQGSKNMIEHGILENPKVDAALAYHVSPGKMPVGLFMYNDKGTMMYSVDGFKITVKGKGSHGAYPHAGVDPINIGVHIHLALQELIARETDPAHACVLTIGQFKAGEAANIIPETAVLQGTIRTNNTKERELLVRRMKEVAEKTAAVYNGSVKIEMISEVPPLICNPALTDEMIGYMKEMDIPG
;
A
#
# COMPACT_ATOMS: atom_id res chain seq x y z
N ASP A 1 5.00 9.93 -10.49
CA ASP A 1 4.35 8.98 -11.39
C ASP A 1 3.06 9.58 -11.93
N GLY A 2 2.81 9.43 -13.24
CA GLY A 2 1.51 9.69 -13.84
C GLY A 2 0.62 8.45 -13.75
N LEU A 3 -0.65 8.65 -13.44
CA LEU A 3 -1.65 7.58 -13.41
C LEU A 3 -2.32 7.41 -14.77
N PRO A 4 -2.75 6.20 -15.17
CA PRO A 4 -3.44 5.94 -16.44
C PRO A 4 -4.90 6.42 -16.38
N MET A 5 -5.06 7.72 -16.28
CA MET A 5 -6.35 8.43 -16.18
C MET A 5 -6.38 9.56 -17.20
N PRO A 6 -7.54 9.95 -17.73
CA PRO A 6 -7.65 11.11 -18.61
C PRO A 6 -7.11 12.39 -17.96
N GLU A 7 -6.33 13.15 -18.73
CA GLU A 7 -5.90 14.50 -18.34
C GLU A 7 -6.99 15.50 -18.72
N GLU A 8 -7.58 16.15 -17.71
CA GLU A 8 -8.73 17.07 -17.89
C GLU A 8 -8.45 18.47 -17.29
N SER A 9 -7.18 18.79 -17.00
CA SER A 9 -6.81 20.10 -16.42
C SER A 9 -7.07 21.27 -17.35
N GLY A 10 -7.02 21.06 -18.68
CA GLY A 10 -7.13 22.12 -19.67
C GLY A 10 -5.91 23.04 -19.79
N GLU A 11 -4.83 22.73 -19.07
CA GLU A 11 -3.60 23.51 -19.05
C GLU A 11 -2.79 23.36 -20.33
N ALA A 12 -2.05 24.41 -20.72
CA ALA A 12 -1.22 24.39 -21.94
C ALA A 12 -0.09 23.35 -21.89
N PHE A 13 0.30 22.90 -20.72
CA PHE A 13 1.30 21.86 -20.46
C PHE A 13 0.69 20.50 -20.07
N ALA A 14 -0.62 20.32 -20.24
CA ALA A 14 -1.29 19.05 -20.01
C ALA A 14 -0.68 17.92 -20.86
N CYS A 15 -0.86 16.67 -20.44
CA CYS A 15 -0.35 15.51 -21.18
C CYS A 15 -0.82 15.51 -22.64
N PRO A 16 0.08 15.53 -23.63
CA PRO A 16 -0.30 15.66 -25.04
C PRO A 16 -1.18 14.52 -25.56
N THR A 17 -1.10 13.35 -24.92
CA THR A 17 -1.90 12.18 -25.31
C THR A 17 -3.26 12.17 -24.62
N GLY A 18 -3.47 12.97 -23.57
CA GLY A 18 -4.68 12.97 -22.72
C GLY A 18 -4.96 11.66 -22.01
N LYS A 19 -3.99 10.72 -21.94
CA LYS A 19 -4.19 9.37 -21.40
C LYS A 19 -3.60 9.15 -20.02
N THR A 20 -2.80 10.08 -19.55
CA THR A 20 -2.16 10.02 -18.22
C THR A 20 -2.24 11.38 -17.55
N ALA A 21 -2.41 11.40 -16.24
CA ALA A 21 -2.48 12.62 -15.44
C ALA A 21 -1.77 12.45 -14.08
N HIS A 22 -1.27 13.56 -13.55
CA HIS A 22 -0.72 13.63 -12.18
C HIS A 22 -1.85 13.89 -11.16
N THR A 23 -2.77 12.96 -11.03
CA THR A 23 -3.92 13.11 -10.12
C THR A 23 -3.57 12.95 -8.64
N CYS A 24 -2.37 12.43 -8.34
CA CYS A 24 -1.82 12.35 -6.99
C CYS A 24 -0.79 13.45 -6.67
N GLY A 25 -0.52 14.39 -7.60
CA GLY A 25 0.33 15.55 -7.37
C GLY A 25 1.83 15.28 -7.31
N HIS A 26 2.32 14.18 -7.88
CA HIS A 26 3.74 13.81 -7.86
C HIS A 26 4.63 14.76 -8.67
N ASP A 27 4.08 15.48 -9.64
CA ASP A 27 4.73 16.60 -10.33
C ASP A 27 5.07 17.76 -9.38
N PHE A 28 4.15 18.10 -8.47
CA PHE A 28 4.41 19.06 -7.40
C PHE A 28 5.52 18.58 -6.46
N HIS A 29 5.52 17.31 -6.08
CA HIS A 29 6.56 16.75 -5.22
C HIS A 29 7.94 16.85 -5.85
N ALA A 30 8.06 16.51 -7.14
CA ALA A 30 9.32 16.62 -7.88
C ALA A 30 9.77 18.08 -8.03
N ALA A 31 8.86 18.99 -8.34
CA ALA A 31 9.14 20.42 -8.48
C ALA A 31 9.59 21.05 -7.16
N MET A 32 8.92 20.72 -6.04
CA MET A 32 9.31 21.18 -4.71
C MET A 32 10.70 20.69 -4.33
N LEU A 33 10.99 19.40 -4.54
CA LEU A 33 12.30 18.84 -4.20
C LEU A 33 13.42 19.44 -5.07
N LEU A 34 13.18 19.67 -6.36
CA LEU A 34 14.14 20.33 -7.25
C LEU A 34 14.39 21.78 -6.82
N SER A 35 13.36 22.50 -6.41
CA SER A 35 13.48 23.87 -5.89
C SER A 35 14.28 23.91 -4.59
N ALA A 36 14.00 22.99 -3.67
CA ALA A 36 14.77 22.84 -2.44
C ALA A 36 16.25 22.52 -2.73
N ALA A 37 16.53 21.66 -3.71
CA ALA A 37 17.88 21.33 -4.14
C ALA A 37 18.65 22.57 -4.64
N ARG A 38 18.00 23.45 -5.42
CA ARG A 38 18.61 24.71 -5.87
C ARG A 38 18.95 25.64 -4.70
N ILE A 39 17.99 25.87 -3.82
CA ILE A 39 18.19 26.74 -2.64
C ILE A 39 19.33 26.22 -1.76
N LEU A 40 19.33 24.91 -1.48
CA LEU A 40 20.38 24.30 -0.66
C LEU A 40 21.73 24.31 -1.36
N LYS A 41 21.79 24.17 -2.68
CA LYS A 41 23.04 24.30 -3.44
C LYS A 41 23.65 25.69 -3.36
N GLU A 42 22.84 26.74 -3.37
CA GLU A 42 23.28 28.13 -3.17
C GLU A 42 23.85 28.36 -1.75
N GLN A 43 23.44 27.55 -0.77
CA GLN A 43 23.88 27.59 0.62
C GLN A 43 24.86 26.48 0.99
N GLU A 44 25.38 25.73 0.03
CA GLU A 44 26.18 24.50 0.26
C GLU A 44 27.35 24.72 1.24
N SER A 45 28.05 25.87 1.13
CA SER A 45 29.17 26.21 2.03
C SER A 45 28.74 26.42 3.49
N LYS A 46 27.50 26.59 3.78
CA LYS A 46 26.93 26.77 5.13
C LYS A 46 26.37 25.48 5.72
N LEU A 47 26.21 24.43 4.92
CA LEU A 47 25.66 23.16 5.37
C LEU A 47 26.66 22.47 6.30
N LYS A 48 26.15 21.93 7.41
CA LYS A 48 26.95 21.17 8.41
C LYS A 48 26.75 19.65 8.26
N GLY A 49 26.43 19.19 7.08
CA GLY A 49 26.15 17.79 6.78
C GLY A 49 25.91 17.58 5.31
N THR A 50 25.39 16.42 4.96
CA THR A 50 25.06 16.05 3.58
C THR A 50 23.54 15.94 3.41
N VAL A 51 23.02 16.55 2.35
CA VAL A 51 21.63 16.38 1.94
C VAL A 51 21.60 15.52 0.69
N LYS A 52 20.88 14.40 0.76
CA LYS A 52 20.68 13.48 -0.35
C LYS A 52 19.24 13.67 -0.88
N PHE A 53 19.13 14.07 -2.14
CA PHE A 53 17.82 14.23 -2.80
C PHE A 53 17.39 12.90 -3.43
N MET A 54 16.21 12.43 -3.04
CA MET A 54 15.66 11.15 -3.48
C MET A 54 14.42 11.37 -4.35
N PHE A 55 14.56 11.16 -5.66
CA PHE A 55 13.43 11.17 -6.59
C PHE A 55 12.97 9.74 -6.81
N GLN A 56 11.89 9.35 -6.15
CA GLN A 56 11.39 7.99 -6.18
C GLN A 56 10.55 7.73 -7.44
N PRO A 57 10.87 6.71 -8.25
CA PRO A 57 9.99 6.22 -9.32
C PRO A 57 8.97 5.22 -8.76
N ALA A 58 7.93 4.90 -9.53
CA ALA A 58 7.03 3.78 -9.32
C ALA A 58 6.41 3.72 -7.91
N GLU A 59 6.03 4.88 -7.34
CA GLU A 59 5.35 4.95 -6.03
C GLU A 59 3.98 4.29 -6.11
N GLU A 60 3.19 4.58 -7.14
CA GLU A 60 1.83 4.08 -7.35
C GLU A 60 1.75 2.55 -7.56
N THR A 61 2.89 1.91 -7.81
CA THR A 61 3.01 0.44 -7.88
C THR A 61 3.64 -0.16 -6.63
N PHE A 62 3.96 0.67 -5.63
CA PHE A 62 4.61 0.28 -4.37
C PHE A 62 5.98 -0.39 -4.52
N GLN A 63 6.69 -0.15 -5.61
CA GLN A 63 7.95 -0.82 -5.93
C GLN A 63 9.18 0.09 -5.81
N GLY A 64 9.00 1.39 -6.03
CA GLY A 64 10.11 2.31 -6.19
C GLY A 64 10.98 2.48 -4.96
N SER A 65 10.39 2.73 -3.79
CA SER A 65 11.13 2.91 -2.54
C SER A 65 11.89 1.65 -2.14
N LYS A 66 11.25 0.48 -2.26
CA LYS A 66 11.90 -0.81 -1.97
C LYS A 66 13.10 -1.03 -2.89
N ASN A 67 12.93 -0.82 -4.19
CA ASN A 67 14.02 -0.93 -5.16
C ASN A 67 15.17 0.02 -4.85
N MET A 68 14.89 1.28 -4.53
CA MET A 68 15.92 2.25 -4.17
C MET A 68 16.68 1.86 -2.90
N ILE A 69 16.00 1.33 -1.89
CA ILE A 69 16.63 0.85 -0.65
C ILE A 69 17.53 -0.35 -0.93
N GLU A 70 17.06 -1.33 -1.70
CA GLU A 70 17.83 -2.51 -2.12
C GLU A 70 19.08 -2.13 -2.93
N HIS A 71 19.05 -0.99 -3.64
CA HIS A 71 20.19 -0.44 -4.39
C HIS A 71 21.01 0.60 -3.59
N GLY A 72 20.81 0.66 -2.27
CA GLY A 72 21.68 1.40 -1.36
C GLY A 72 21.41 2.90 -1.28
N ILE A 73 20.21 3.38 -1.59
CA ILE A 73 19.88 4.82 -1.50
C ILE A 73 20.11 5.39 -0.09
N LEU A 74 20.00 4.55 0.95
CA LEU A 74 20.21 4.94 2.34
C LEU A 74 21.69 4.83 2.78
N GLU A 75 22.57 4.36 1.90
CA GLU A 75 24.00 4.17 2.15
C GLU A 75 24.85 5.15 1.30
N ASN A 76 26.09 5.34 1.66
CA ASN A 76 27.12 6.08 0.93
C ASN A 76 26.71 7.49 0.42
N PRO A 77 26.49 8.48 1.30
CA PRO A 77 26.61 8.43 2.75
C PRO A 77 25.39 7.78 3.40
N LYS A 78 25.56 7.23 4.59
CA LYS A 78 24.46 6.72 5.40
C LYS A 78 23.47 7.83 5.69
N VAL A 79 22.18 7.52 5.56
CA VAL A 79 21.09 8.45 5.86
C VAL A 79 20.70 8.30 7.33
N ASP A 80 20.78 9.39 8.09
CA ASP A 80 20.41 9.43 9.50
C ASP A 80 18.95 9.83 9.74
N ALA A 81 18.39 10.63 8.83
CA ALA A 81 16.99 11.06 8.86
C ALA A 81 16.45 11.22 7.43
N ALA A 82 15.16 10.98 7.26
CA ALA A 82 14.47 11.19 6.00
C ALA A 82 13.23 12.06 6.22
N LEU A 83 12.95 12.92 5.27
CA LEU A 83 11.81 13.83 5.26
C LEU A 83 11.10 13.74 3.93
N ALA A 84 9.77 13.66 3.96
CA ALA A 84 8.93 13.68 2.77
C ALA A 84 7.64 14.45 3.03
N TYR A 85 7.12 15.08 1.99
CA TYR A 85 5.84 15.80 2.01
C TYR A 85 4.96 15.28 0.89
N HIS A 86 3.66 15.28 1.15
CA HIS A 86 2.66 14.95 0.14
C HIS A 86 1.63 16.07 0.03
N VAL A 87 1.33 16.52 -1.18
CA VAL A 87 0.21 17.44 -1.40
C VAL A 87 -1.11 16.70 -1.23
N SER A 88 -2.09 17.36 -0.62
CA SER A 88 -3.42 16.77 -0.44
C SER A 88 -4.45 17.64 -1.18
N PRO A 89 -5.00 17.18 -2.30
CA PRO A 89 -6.11 17.87 -2.94
C PRO A 89 -7.37 17.73 -2.10
N GLY A 90 -8.20 18.78 -2.05
CA GLY A 90 -9.47 18.69 -1.36
C GLY A 90 -9.98 20.01 -0.80
N LYS A 91 -10.87 19.91 0.17
CA LYS A 91 -11.55 21.08 0.79
C LYS A 91 -10.73 21.74 1.90
N MET A 92 -9.48 21.37 2.07
CA MET A 92 -8.60 21.95 3.07
C MET A 92 -8.15 23.36 2.65
N PRO A 93 -7.96 24.29 3.59
CA PRO A 93 -7.37 25.58 3.28
C PRO A 93 -6.00 25.45 2.65
N VAL A 94 -5.71 26.26 1.63
CA VAL A 94 -4.38 26.32 1.01
C VAL A 94 -3.35 26.81 2.03
N GLY A 95 -2.21 26.12 2.08
CA GLY A 95 -1.12 26.46 3.01
C GLY A 95 -1.21 25.75 4.36
N LEU A 96 -2.30 25.02 4.64
CA LEU A 96 -2.38 24.21 5.85
C LEU A 96 -1.44 23.01 5.76
N PHE A 97 -0.66 22.77 6.80
CA PHE A 97 0.23 21.64 6.94
C PHE A 97 -0.29 20.62 7.95
N MET A 98 -0.41 19.37 7.56
CA MET A 98 -0.85 18.28 8.44
C MET A 98 0.32 17.35 8.77
N TYR A 99 0.40 16.93 10.02
CA TYR A 99 1.42 16.01 10.51
C TYR A 99 0.85 15.07 11.57
N ASN A 100 1.58 14.01 11.87
CA ASN A 100 1.28 13.13 13.00
C ASN A 100 2.55 12.88 13.82
N ASP A 101 2.56 13.36 15.03
CA ASP A 101 3.66 13.23 16.02
C ASP A 101 3.50 12.01 16.94
N LYS A 102 2.34 11.35 16.94
CA LYS A 102 1.94 10.32 17.92
C LYS A 102 1.46 9.02 17.31
N GLY A 103 2.14 8.53 16.29
CA GLY A 103 1.78 7.23 15.74
C GLY A 103 1.90 7.11 14.24
N THR A 104 1.00 6.31 13.69
CA THR A 104 1.03 5.97 12.27
C THR A 104 0.44 7.08 11.42
N MET A 105 1.23 7.64 10.51
CA MET A 105 0.78 8.63 9.53
C MET A 105 -0.03 7.97 8.40
N MET A 106 0.43 6.81 7.92
CA MET A 106 -0.26 6.04 6.88
C MET A 106 -0.32 4.57 7.26
N TYR A 107 -1.44 3.93 7.00
CA TYR A 107 -1.61 2.49 7.24
C TYR A 107 -0.84 1.67 6.22
N SER A 108 -0.53 0.41 6.58
CA SER A 108 0.08 -0.54 5.66
C SER A 108 -0.80 -0.80 4.44
N VAL A 109 -0.19 -1.24 3.35
CA VAL A 109 -0.89 -1.64 2.12
C VAL A 109 -0.42 -3.02 1.71
N ASP A 110 -1.17 -4.05 2.09
CA ASP A 110 -0.90 -5.42 1.73
C ASP A 110 -2.03 -5.96 0.84
N GLY A 111 -1.77 -6.01 -0.46
CA GLY A 111 -2.67 -6.61 -1.44
C GLY A 111 -2.34 -8.09 -1.63
N PHE A 112 -3.36 -8.93 -1.75
CA PHE A 112 -3.15 -10.36 -1.96
C PHE A 112 -4.16 -10.95 -2.94
N LYS A 113 -3.74 -12.06 -3.57
CA LYS A 113 -4.57 -12.91 -4.42
C LYS A 113 -4.44 -14.35 -3.97
N ILE A 114 -5.56 -14.99 -3.68
CA ILE A 114 -5.67 -16.40 -3.34
C ILE A 114 -6.35 -17.10 -4.51
N THR A 115 -5.63 -17.99 -5.20
CA THR A 115 -6.19 -18.88 -6.23
C THR A 115 -6.44 -20.24 -5.59
N VAL A 116 -7.70 -20.54 -5.34
CA VAL A 116 -8.14 -21.87 -4.86
C VAL A 116 -8.14 -22.83 -6.03
N LYS A 117 -7.50 -23.98 -5.85
CA LYS A 117 -7.46 -25.07 -6.81
C LYS A 117 -8.31 -26.24 -6.31
N GLY A 118 -9.27 -26.62 -7.11
CA GLY A 118 -10.12 -27.77 -6.90
C GLY A 118 -10.01 -28.78 -8.06
N LYS A 119 -11.09 -29.45 -8.33
CA LYS A 119 -11.25 -30.39 -9.44
C LYS A 119 -12.65 -30.23 -10.03
N GLY A 120 -12.73 -29.85 -11.29
CA GLY A 120 -13.98 -29.66 -12.00
C GLY A 120 -14.80 -30.94 -12.10
N SER A 121 -16.13 -30.81 -12.09
CA SER A 121 -17.06 -31.91 -12.31
C SER A 121 -18.43 -31.41 -12.75
N HIS A 122 -19.28 -32.32 -13.22
CA HIS A 122 -20.69 -32.01 -13.48
C HIS A 122 -21.40 -31.71 -12.15
N GLY A 123 -22.21 -30.67 -12.07
CA GLY A 123 -22.89 -30.23 -10.84
C GLY A 123 -23.76 -31.29 -10.17
N ALA A 124 -24.31 -32.27 -10.94
CA ALA A 124 -25.05 -33.40 -10.39
C ALA A 124 -24.17 -34.53 -9.83
N TYR A 125 -22.83 -34.45 -10.03
CA TYR A 125 -21.85 -35.42 -9.53
C TYR A 125 -20.76 -34.75 -8.70
N PRO A 126 -21.11 -34.01 -7.62
CA PRO A 126 -20.13 -33.25 -6.84
C PRO A 126 -19.08 -34.14 -6.16
N HIS A 127 -19.41 -35.39 -5.87
CA HIS A 127 -18.48 -36.37 -5.28
C HIS A 127 -17.32 -36.76 -6.20
N ALA A 128 -17.41 -36.49 -7.50
CA ALA A 128 -16.35 -36.73 -8.47
C ALA A 128 -15.35 -35.57 -8.60
N GLY A 129 -15.67 -34.42 -8.02
CA GLY A 129 -14.88 -33.19 -8.03
C GLY A 129 -14.37 -32.76 -6.66
N VAL A 130 -13.75 -31.61 -6.64
CA VAL A 130 -13.39 -30.82 -5.44
C VAL A 130 -13.83 -29.38 -5.72
N ASP A 131 -14.81 -28.89 -5.00
CA ASP A 131 -15.45 -27.61 -5.30
C ASP A 131 -14.65 -26.41 -4.77
N PRO A 132 -13.98 -25.63 -5.64
CA PRO A 132 -13.20 -24.48 -5.22
C PRO A 132 -14.08 -23.27 -4.81
N ILE A 133 -15.35 -23.21 -5.23
CA ILE A 133 -16.28 -22.18 -4.77
C ILE A 133 -16.61 -22.40 -3.30
N ASN A 134 -16.98 -23.62 -2.94
CA ASN A 134 -17.22 -23.99 -1.55
C ASN A 134 -15.99 -23.71 -0.67
N ILE A 135 -14.82 -24.12 -1.11
CA ILE A 135 -13.55 -23.86 -0.41
C ILE A 135 -13.33 -22.35 -0.25
N GLY A 136 -13.50 -21.56 -1.32
CA GLY A 136 -13.32 -20.13 -1.29
C GLY A 136 -14.27 -19.41 -0.32
N VAL A 137 -15.51 -19.86 -0.21
CA VAL A 137 -16.49 -19.34 0.78
C VAL A 137 -15.99 -19.61 2.20
N HIS A 138 -15.53 -20.82 2.49
CA HIS A 138 -14.99 -21.16 3.81
C HIS A 138 -13.71 -20.39 4.14
N ILE A 139 -12.82 -20.19 3.16
CA ILE A 139 -11.64 -19.31 3.34
C ILE A 139 -12.10 -17.89 3.65
N HIS A 140 -13.05 -17.33 2.89
CA HIS A 140 -13.56 -15.98 3.14
C HIS A 140 -14.08 -15.83 4.58
N LEU A 141 -14.91 -16.74 5.06
CA LEU A 141 -15.45 -16.72 6.41
C LEU A 141 -14.34 -16.87 7.47
N ALA A 142 -13.43 -17.82 7.28
CA ALA A 142 -12.34 -18.06 8.24
C ALA A 142 -11.38 -16.85 8.35
N LEU A 143 -11.16 -16.12 7.27
CA LEU A 143 -10.31 -14.91 7.30
C LEU A 143 -10.93 -13.77 8.12
N GLN A 144 -12.27 -13.69 8.26
CA GLN A 144 -12.91 -12.68 9.11
C GLN A 144 -12.61 -12.91 10.61
N GLU A 145 -12.38 -14.16 11.01
CA GLU A 145 -12.02 -14.50 12.39
C GLU A 145 -10.67 -13.92 12.81
N LEU A 146 -9.74 -13.68 11.86
CA LEU A 146 -8.45 -13.08 12.16
C LEU A 146 -8.64 -11.70 12.82
N ILE A 147 -9.48 -10.85 12.23
CA ILE A 147 -9.78 -9.52 12.78
C ILE A 147 -10.58 -9.64 14.08
N ALA A 148 -11.54 -10.57 14.12
CA ALA A 148 -12.46 -10.67 15.26
C ALA A 148 -11.83 -11.35 16.49
N ARG A 149 -10.78 -12.16 16.34
CA ARG A 149 -10.27 -13.06 17.39
C ARG A 149 -8.76 -13.06 17.60
N GLU A 150 -7.96 -12.58 16.63
CA GLU A 150 -6.51 -12.69 16.71
C GLU A 150 -5.78 -11.34 16.77
N THR A 151 -6.41 -10.23 16.34
CA THR A 151 -5.81 -8.89 16.44
C THR A 151 -6.13 -8.22 17.77
N ASP A 152 -5.19 -7.38 18.24
CA ASP A 152 -5.43 -6.53 19.40
C ASP A 152 -6.45 -5.44 19.07
N PRO A 153 -7.58 -5.33 19.80
CA PRO A 153 -8.61 -4.32 19.55
C PRO A 153 -8.13 -2.87 19.74
N ALA A 154 -6.97 -2.65 20.38
CA ALA A 154 -6.36 -1.33 20.48
C ALA A 154 -5.71 -0.87 19.17
N HIS A 155 -5.49 -1.77 18.21
CA HIS A 155 -4.90 -1.46 16.91
C HIS A 155 -5.94 -1.48 15.80
N ALA A 156 -5.84 -0.51 14.88
CA ALA A 156 -6.71 -0.49 13.71
C ALA A 156 -6.23 -1.54 12.69
N CYS A 157 -7.07 -2.54 12.45
CA CYS A 157 -6.82 -3.63 11.53
C CYS A 157 -8.01 -3.82 10.60
N VAL A 158 -7.75 -3.98 9.31
CA VAL A 158 -8.76 -4.27 8.28
C VAL A 158 -8.27 -5.41 7.40
N LEU A 159 -9.14 -6.37 7.13
CA LEU A 159 -8.97 -7.39 6.11
C LEU A 159 -10.24 -7.42 5.26
N THR A 160 -10.09 -7.15 3.98
CA THR A 160 -11.23 -7.10 3.04
C THR A 160 -10.96 -8.00 1.85
N ILE A 161 -11.93 -8.85 1.51
CA ILE A 161 -11.99 -9.51 0.21
C ILE A 161 -12.85 -8.64 -0.70
N GLY A 162 -12.21 -7.94 -1.64
CA GLY A 162 -12.90 -7.04 -2.58
C GLY A 162 -13.34 -7.71 -3.88
N GLN A 163 -12.81 -8.91 -4.16
CA GLN A 163 -13.15 -9.66 -5.36
C GLN A 163 -13.22 -11.15 -5.07
N PHE A 164 -14.29 -11.79 -5.54
CA PHE A 164 -14.44 -13.25 -5.57
C PHE A 164 -14.97 -13.65 -6.93
N LYS A 165 -14.20 -14.39 -7.71
CA LYS A 165 -14.54 -14.84 -9.06
C LYS A 165 -14.40 -16.35 -9.16
N ALA A 166 -15.45 -17.04 -9.63
CA ALA A 166 -15.44 -18.49 -9.87
C ALA A 166 -16.58 -18.92 -10.76
N GLY A 167 -16.34 -19.95 -11.58
CA GLY A 167 -17.36 -20.60 -12.39
C GLY A 167 -17.93 -19.71 -13.50
N GLU A 168 -18.45 -20.39 -14.54
CA GLU A 168 -19.10 -19.73 -15.69
C GLU A 168 -20.50 -20.32 -15.98
N ALA A 169 -20.80 -21.52 -15.48
CA ALA A 169 -22.06 -22.21 -15.71
C ALA A 169 -22.63 -22.81 -14.42
N ALA A 170 -23.94 -22.68 -14.23
CA ALA A 170 -24.61 -23.10 -13.01
C ALA A 170 -24.58 -24.60 -12.72
N ASN A 171 -24.37 -25.44 -13.73
CA ASN A 171 -24.35 -26.89 -13.63
C ASN A 171 -22.93 -27.51 -13.71
N ILE A 172 -21.88 -26.70 -13.56
CA ILE A 172 -20.48 -27.14 -13.60
C ILE A 172 -19.75 -26.65 -12.34
N ILE A 173 -19.09 -27.55 -11.63
CA ILE A 173 -18.12 -27.21 -10.60
C ILE A 173 -16.83 -26.81 -11.33
N PRO A 174 -16.31 -25.59 -11.14
CA PRO A 174 -15.09 -25.14 -11.83
C PRO A 174 -13.82 -25.80 -11.27
N GLU A 175 -12.70 -25.59 -11.96
CA GLU A 175 -11.38 -26.06 -11.46
C GLU A 175 -10.75 -25.07 -10.47
N THR A 176 -11.12 -23.79 -10.54
CA THR A 176 -10.52 -22.74 -9.73
C THR A 176 -11.56 -21.71 -9.25
N ALA A 177 -11.22 -21.09 -8.11
CA ALA A 177 -11.84 -19.84 -7.63
C ALA A 177 -10.75 -18.85 -7.25
N VAL A 178 -10.99 -17.56 -7.42
CA VAL A 178 -10.02 -16.50 -7.13
C VAL A 178 -10.64 -15.50 -6.16
N LEU A 179 -9.96 -15.29 -5.03
CA LEU A 179 -10.23 -14.23 -4.09
C LEU A 179 -9.10 -13.20 -4.17
N GLN A 180 -9.44 -11.91 -4.21
CA GLN A 180 -8.47 -10.83 -4.06
C GLN A 180 -8.90 -9.91 -2.94
N GLY A 181 -7.93 -9.47 -2.16
CA GLY A 181 -8.21 -8.67 -1.00
C GLY A 181 -7.05 -7.76 -0.60
N THR A 182 -7.29 -7.06 0.49
CA THR A 182 -6.31 -6.13 1.07
C THR A 182 -6.30 -6.23 2.59
N ILE A 183 -5.11 -6.05 3.17
CA ILE A 183 -4.92 -5.87 4.61
C ILE A 183 -4.41 -4.45 4.82
N ARG A 184 -4.94 -3.78 5.86
CA ARG A 184 -4.52 -2.46 6.33
C ARG A 184 -4.34 -2.51 7.82
N THR A 185 -3.21 -2.02 8.32
CA THR A 185 -2.95 -1.90 9.76
C THR A 185 -2.17 -0.63 10.06
N ASN A 186 -2.31 -0.14 11.28
CA ASN A 186 -1.50 0.95 11.81
C ASN A 186 -0.31 0.45 12.65
N ASN A 187 -0.07 -0.86 12.68
CA ASN A 187 0.93 -1.49 13.53
C ASN A 187 1.68 -2.59 12.79
N THR A 188 3.02 -2.57 12.87
CA THR A 188 3.87 -3.53 12.17
C THR A 188 3.68 -4.97 12.65
N LYS A 189 3.52 -5.19 13.97
CA LYS A 189 3.32 -6.54 14.54
C LYS A 189 1.98 -7.14 14.08
N GLU A 190 0.91 -6.34 14.10
CA GLU A 190 -0.40 -6.77 13.60
C GLU A 190 -0.37 -7.07 12.10
N ARG A 191 0.38 -6.28 11.32
CA ARG A 191 0.60 -6.54 9.90
C ARG A 191 1.26 -7.91 9.67
N GLU A 192 2.37 -8.17 10.36
CA GLU A 192 3.10 -9.43 10.25
C GLU A 192 2.23 -10.62 10.68
N LEU A 193 1.47 -10.47 11.78
CA LEU A 193 0.49 -11.45 12.23
C LEU A 193 -0.54 -11.74 11.14
N LEU A 194 -1.23 -10.71 10.63
CA LEU A 194 -2.32 -10.88 9.69
C LEU A 194 -1.85 -11.47 8.36
N VAL A 195 -0.72 -11.01 7.81
CA VAL A 195 -0.18 -11.55 6.55
C VAL A 195 0.19 -13.03 6.69
N ARG A 196 0.85 -13.40 7.79
CA ARG A 196 1.21 -14.78 8.08
C ARG A 196 -0.05 -15.65 8.28
N ARG A 197 -0.96 -15.21 9.14
CA ARG A 197 -2.16 -15.97 9.48
C ARG A 197 -3.12 -16.12 8.29
N MET A 198 -3.25 -15.10 7.45
CA MET A 198 -4.04 -15.17 6.22
C MET A 198 -3.57 -16.34 5.34
N LYS A 199 -2.26 -16.49 5.15
CA LYS A 199 -1.68 -17.59 4.38
C LYS A 199 -1.98 -18.93 5.03
N GLU A 200 -1.69 -19.07 6.33
CA GLU A 200 -1.91 -20.31 7.08
C GLU A 200 -3.39 -20.74 7.09
N VAL A 201 -4.31 -19.80 7.31
CA VAL A 201 -5.75 -20.10 7.36
C VAL A 201 -6.24 -20.51 5.97
N ALA A 202 -5.84 -19.81 4.92
CA ALA A 202 -6.25 -20.17 3.56
C ALA A 202 -5.77 -21.57 3.15
N GLU A 203 -4.50 -21.90 3.44
CA GLU A 203 -3.91 -23.22 3.14
C GLU A 203 -4.59 -24.36 3.91
N LYS A 204 -4.76 -24.18 5.22
CA LYS A 204 -5.37 -25.20 6.09
C LYS A 204 -6.86 -25.39 5.77
N THR A 205 -7.59 -24.31 5.49
CA THR A 205 -9.01 -24.41 5.10
C THR A 205 -9.17 -25.13 3.78
N ALA A 206 -8.33 -24.84 2.79
CA ALA A 206 -8.37 -25.56 1.51
C ALA A 206 -8.10 -27.04 1.70
N ALA A 207 -7.12 -27.41 2.52
CA ALA A 207 -6.76 -28.79 2.80
C ALA A 207 -7.89 -29.60 3.47
N VAL A 208 -8.70 -28.96 4.34
CA VAL A 208 -9.89 -29.60 4.97
C VAL A 208 -10.85 -30.15 3.90
N TYR A 209 -10.97 -29.47 2.77
CA TYR A 209 -11.88 -29.83 1.68
C TYR A 209 -11.16 -30.49 0.48
N ASN A 210 -9.97 -31.06 0.69
CA ASN A 210 -9.15 -31.72 -0.32
C ASN A 210 -8.73 -30.83 -1.51
N GLY A 211 -8.75 -29.52 -1.34
CA GLY A 211 -8.23 -28.54 -2.29
C GLY A 211 -6.87 -27.99 -1.90
N SER A 212 -6.38 -27.07 -2.68
CA SER A 212 -5.15 -26.31 -2.38
C SER A 212 -5.28 -24.87 -2.79
N VAL A 213 -4.34 -24.02 -2.34
CA VAL A 213 -4.29 -22.62 -2.73
C VAL A 213 -2.91 -22.25 -3.26
N LYS A 214 -2.88 -21.28 -4.20
CA LYS A 214 -1.71 -20.50 -4.54
C LYS A 214 -1.96 -19.08 -4.04
N ILE A 215 -1.05 -18.53 -3.22
CA ILE A 215 -1.16 -17.19 -2.65
C ILE A 215 -0.07 -16.32 -3.24
N GLU A 216 -0.47 -15.16 -3.75
CA GLU A 216 0.42 -14.15 -4.35
C GLU A 216 0.19 -12.83 -3.63
N MET A 217 1.27 -12.23 -3.10
CA MET A 217 1.21 -10.84 -2.59
C MET A 217 1.32 -9.89 -3.77
N ILE A 218 0.38 -8.96 -3.88
CA ILE A 218 0.32 -7.94 -4.96
C ILE A 218 1.07 -6.69 -4.53
N SER A 219 0.97 -6.33 -3.25
CA SER A 219 1.69 -5.22 -2.62
C SER A 219 2.06 -5.58 -1.19
N GLU A 220 3.17 -5.03 -0.71
CA GLU A 220 3.68 -5.25 0.65
C GLU A 220 4.34 -3.96 1.13
N VAL A 221 3.54 -3.03 1.67
CA VAL A 221 3.99 -1.74 2.17
C VAL A 221 3.74 -1.66 3.68
N PRO A 222 4.77 -1.44 4.51
CA PRO A 222 4.60 -1.29 5.95
C PRO A 222 3.86 0.02 6.29
N PRO A 223 3.32 0.15 7.51
CA PRO A 223 2.76 1.41 7.98
C PRO A 223 3.86 2.48 8.06
N LEU A 224 3.53 3.71 7.71
CA LEU A 224 4.43 4.85 7.90
C LEU A 224 4.28 5.37 9.33
N ILE A 225 5.33 5.19 10.11
CA ILE A 225 5.41 5.68 11.49
C ILE A 225 6.45 6.78 11.52
N CYS A 226 6.03 8.02 11.78
CA CYS A 226 6.93 9.16 11.89
C CYS A 226 7.70 9.11 13.22
N ASN A 227 8.96 9.57 13.20
CA ASN A 227 9.73 9.75 14.43
C ASN A 227 9.23 10.99 15.19
N PRO A 228 8.72 10.87 16.43
CA PRO A 228 8.12 11.99 17.16
C PRO A 228 9.08 13.17 17.34
N ALA A 229 10.33 12.90 17.75
CA ALA A 229 11.30 13.97 18.01
C ALA A 229 11.67 14.74 16.74
N LEU A 230 11.86 14.04 15.62
CA LEU A 230 12.13 14.70 14.33
C LEU A 230 10.90 15.48 13.85
N THR A 231 9.69 14.94 14.06
CA THR A 231 8.44 15.62 13.70
C THR A 231 8.29 16.92 14.52
N ASP A 232 8.49 16.86 15.83
CA ASP A 232 8.41 18.03 16.70
C ASP A 232 9.43 19.12 16.30
N GLU A 233 10.66 18.72 15.96
CA GLU A 233 11.71 19.62 15.50
C GLU A 233 11.28 20.32 14.20
N MET A 234 10.79 19.57 13.22
CA MET A 234 10.33 20.10 11.93
C MET A 234 9.13 21.05 12.10
N ILE A 235 8.18 20.73 12.98
CA ILE A 235 7.06 21.60 13.31
C ILE A 235 7.53 22.88 14.01
N GLY A 236 8.57 22.79 14.84
CA GLY A 236 9.22 23.98 15.43
C GLY A 236 9.69 24.94 14.34
N TYR A 237 10.44 24.46 13.36
CA TYR A 237 10.90 25.28 12.22
C TYR A 237 9.73 25.87 11.39
N MET A 238 8.66 25.12 11.17
CA MET A 238 7.48 25.61 10.46
C MET A 238 6.81 26.76 11.19
N LYS A 239 6.68 26.68 12.52
CA LYS A 239 6.14 27.76 13.35
C LYS A 239 7.01 29.02 13.31
N GLU A 240 8.34 28.86 13.31
CA GLU A 240 9.27 29.99 13.15
C GLU A 240 9.14 30.68 11.78
N MET A 241 8.67 29.96 10.76
CA MET A 241 8.41 30.48 9.41
C MET A 241 6.97 30.95 9.18
N ASP A 242 6.14 31.01 10.22
CA ASP A 242 4.70 31.34 10.15
C ASP A 242 3.90 30.42 9.20
N ILE A 243 4.32 29.16 9.06
CA ILE A 243 3.58 28.17 8.27
C ILE A 243 2.47 27.57 9.14
N PRO A 244 1.19 27.67 8.74
CA PRO A 244 0.07 27.17 9.54
C PRO A 244 0.02 25.62 9.54
N GLY A 245 -0.24 25.02 10.69
CA GLY A 245 -0.35 23.58 10.88
C GLY A 245 -1.40 23.20 11.91
#